data_788556d8287a0edfab2aeb528deeaf6d
#
_entry.id   788556d8287a0edfab2aeb528deeaf6d
#
_cell.length_a   1.000
_cell.length_b   1.000
_cell.length_c   1.000
_cell.angle_alpha   90.00
_cell.angle_beta   90.00
_cell.angle_gamma   90.00
#
_symmetry.space_group_name_H-M   'P 1'
#
loop_
_entity.id
_entity.type
_entity.pdbx_description
1 polymer ?
#
loop_
_entity_poly.entity_id
_entity_poly.type
_entity_poly.pdbx_seq_one_letter_code
_entity_poly.pdbx_strand_id
1 'polypeptide(L)'
;ELSRLVVLPGTPGLQAVRNAFGDEILAADGTLDRARLRAIILSDENARRKLEGILHPLIWERRDQWLEARHIEGEDLVVSEIPLLFETGREDDFDVIVFVDAGESERIQRLIQTRELNIEEARRLIGVQIKASVKQSKADYVLQNNGTLEDLNSAASELLKELQSRADMGTLCMDLHLHTAGSFDCLSDPDAVLDTALERGLGRIAITDHNELDTALRMADAYPDLVIPGEEIKTAESVDVIGLYLSELIPKGTPAMETIERIREQGGIPYLPHPYAAGKKGADGRFAEMLAPLCDVVEIFNARLHQPKQNRLAKELADRHGSLRGGGSDAHTLRELGSVSVEVQPHPNQASSLRLALAKGRVTGTASSHIVH
;
A
#
# COMPACT_ATOMS: atom_id res chain seq x y z
N GLU A 1 -22.39 9.13 -2.11
CA GLU A 1 -22.88 10.40 -1.55
C GLU A 1 -21.95 11.56 -1.94
N LEU A 2 -20.65 11.48 -1.74
CA LEU A 2 -19.68 12.54 -2.06
C LEU A 2 -19.76 13.00 -3.53
N SER A 3 -19.90 12.07 -4.48
CA SER A 3 -20.09 12.40 -5.90
C SER A 3 -21.36 13.21 -6.21
N ARG A 4 -22.31 13.25 -5.28
CA ARG A 4 -23.48 14.13 -5.37
C ARG A 4 -23.19 15.51 -4.80
N LEU A 5 -22.44 15.56 -3.71
CA LEU A 5 -22.13 16.81 -3.01
C LEU A 5 -21.25 17.73 -3.84
N VAL A 6 -20.26 17.18 -4.55
CA VAL A 6 -19.31 17.99 -5.36
C VAL A 6 -19.95 18.68 -6.57
N VAL A 7 -21.17 18.31 -6.95
CA VAL A 7 -21.92 18.90 -8.08
C VAL A 7 -23.27 19.50 -7.66
N LEU A 8 -23.41 19.92 -6.42
CA LEU A 8 -24.57 20.69 -5.98
C LEU A 8 -24.53 22.11 -6.57
N PRO A 9 -25.69 22.78 -6.73
CA PRO A 9 -25.73 24.17 -7.14
C PRO A 9 -24.81 25.05 -6.32
N GLY A 10 -24.02 25.89 -6.98
CA GLY A 10 -23.06 26.79 -6.34
C GLY A 10 -21.69 26.18 -6.05
N THR A 11 -21.46 24.86 -6.30
CA THR A 11 -20.15 24.24 -6.10
C THR A 11 -19.19 24.49 -7.26
N PRO A 12 -17.86 24.54 -7.01
CA PRO A 12 -16.85 24.60 -8.07
C PRO A 12 -16.95 23.40 -9.04
N GLY A 13 -17.34 22.22 -8.56
CA GLY A 13 -17.50 21.02 -9.37
C GLY A 13 -18.62 21.17 -10.39
N LEU A 14 -19.80 21.65 -10.01
CA LEU A 14 -20.89 21.88 -10.95
C LEU A 14 -20.48 22.95 -12.00
N GLN A 15 -19.80 24.01 -11.56
CA GLN A 15 -19.33 25.04 -12.48
C GLN A 15 -18.32 24.49 -13.50
N ALA A 16 -17.38 23.64 -13.05
CA ALA A 16 -16.39 23.01 -13.92
C ALA A 16 -17.04 22.05 -14.93
N VAL A 17 -18.03 21.26 -14.50
CA VAL A 17 -18.78 20.36 -15.38
C VAL A 17 -19.61 21.18 -16.40
N ARG A 18 -20.26 22.25 -15.96
CA ARG A 18 -20.99 23.17 -16.83
C ARG A 18 -20.09 23.79 -17.91
N ASN A 19 -18.91 24.28 -17.50
CA ASN A 19 -17.91 24.85 -18.44
C ASN A 19 -17.41 23.82 -19.47
N ALA A 20 -17.38 22.54 -19.10
CA ALA A 20 -16.87 21.46 -19.93
C ALA A 20 -17.91 20.89 -20.90
N PHE A 21 -19.20 20.89 -20.51
CA PHE A 21 -20.28 20.21 -21.22
C PHE A 21 -21.41 21.12 -21.68
N GLY A 22 -21.36 22.42 -21.34
CA GLY A 22 -22.41 23.38 -21.71
C GLY A 22 -23.59 23.43 -20.71
N ASP A 23 -24.52 24.36 -20.96
CA ASP A 23 -25.68 24.57 -20.12
C ASP A 23 -26.76 23.50 -20.27
N GLU A 24 -26.70 22.73 -21.36
CA GLU A 24 -27.66 21.66 -21.66
C GLU A 24 -27.64 20.51 -20.64
N ILE A 25 -26.59 20.39 -19.84
CA ILE A 25 -26.49 19.40 -18.77
C ILE A 25 -27.19 19.84 -17.47
N LEU A 26 -27.78 21.02 -17.43
CA LEU A 26 -28.50 21.53 -16.28
C LEU A 26 -30.02 21.32 -16.45
N ALA A 27 -30.68 20.99 -15.36
CA ALA A 27 -32.13 21.02 -15.26
C ALA A 27 -32.63 22.48 -15.10
N ALA A 28 -33.95 22.69 -15.22
CA ALA A 28 -34.57 24.02 -15.14
C ALA A 28 -34.35 24.73 -13.79
N ASP A 29 -34.11 23.97 -12.72
CA ASP A 29 -33.81 24.46 -11.38
C ASP A 29 -32.32 24.72 -11.12
N GLY A 30 -31.47 24.58 -12.16
CA GLY A 30 -30.03 24.77 -12.08
C GLY A 30 -29.26 23.61 -11.47
N THR A 31 -29.90 22.50 -11.17
CA THR A 31 -29.22 21.25 -10.76
C THR A 31 -28.69 20.48 -11.96
N LEU A 32 -27.76 19.54 -11.70
CA LEU A 32 -27.20 18.68 -12.74
C LEU A 32 -28.26 17.66 -13.23
N ASP A 33 -28.59 17.70 -14.53
CA ASP A 33 -29.35 16.64 -15.22
C ASP A 33 -28.47 15.40 -15.42
N ARG A 34 -28.54 14.49 -14.46
CA ARG A 34 -27.73 13.27 -14.44
C ARG A 34 -28.10 12.29 -15.56
N ALA A 35 -29.33 12.31 -16.02
CA ALA A 35 -29.79 11.43 -17.11
C ALA A 35 -29.15 11.88 -18.43
N ARG A 36 -29.18 13.20 -18.67
CA ARG A 36 -28.59 13.81 -19.87
C ARG A 36 -27.06 13.68 -19.87
N LEU A 37 -26.40 13.97 -18.77
CA LEU A 37 -24.93 13.79 -18.65
C LEU A 37 -24.55 12.32 -18.84
N ARG A 38 -25.31 11.38 -18.27
CA ARG A 38 -25.08 9.94 -18.48
C ARG A 38 -25.18 9.54 -19.95
N ALA A 39 -26.16 10.04 -20.67
CA ALA A 39 -26.31 9.76 -22.11
C ALA A 39 -25.06 10.20 -22.90
N ILE A 40 -24.52 11.38 -22.58
CA ILE A 40 -23.30 11.92 -23.21
C ILE A 40 -22.10 10.99 -22.93
N ILE A 41 -21.83 10.67 -21.66
CA ILE A 41 -20.63 9.89 -21.29
C ILE A 41 -20.71 8.40 -21.66
N LEU A 42 -21.92 7.85 -21.90
CA LEU A 42 -22.08 6.50 -22.40
C LEU A 42 -21.87 6.38 -23.91
N SER A 43 -22.02 7.48 -24.65
CA SER A 43 -21.82 7.52 -26.10
C SER A 43 -20.44 8.02 -26.53
N ASP A 44 -19.69 8.70 -25.65
CA ASP A 44 -18.38 9.29 -25.93
C ASP A 44 -17.39 9.02 -24.80
N GLU A 45 -16.39 8.22 -25.08
CA GLU A 45 -15.32 7.88 -24.12
C GLU A 45 -14.47 9.09 -23.74
N ASN A 46 -14.23 10.04 -24.63
CA ASN A 46 -13.47 11.25 -24.32
C ASN A 46 -14.28 12.17 -23.39
N ALA A 47 -15.59 12.27 -23.60
CA ALA A 47 -16.48 12.99 -22.68
C ALA A 47 -16.46 12.34 -21.29
N ARG A 48 -16.48 11.00 -21.23
CA ARG A 48 -16.34 10.28 -19.95
C ARG A 48 -15.02 10.62 -19.25
N ARG A 49 -13.88 10.47 -19.93
CA ARG A 49 -12.56 10.80 -19.36
C ARG A 49 -12.45 12.25 -18.91
N LYS A 50 -13.06 13.16 -19.66
CA LYS A 50 -13.10 14.60 -19.30
C LYS A 50 -13.89 14.81 -18.01
N LEU A 51 -15.04 14.17 -17.85
CA LEU A 51 -15.84 14.24 -16.63
C LEU A 51 -15.11 13.64 -15.43
N GLU A 52 -14.51 12.47 -15.59
CA GLU A 52 -13.71 11.79 -14.56
C GLU A 52 -12.54 12.68 -14.12
N GLY A 53 -11.81 13.28 -15.04
CA GLY A 53 -10.72 14.23 -14.74
C GLY A 53 -11.15 15.47 -13.95
N ILE A 54 -12.40 15.91 -14.08
CA ILE A 54 -12.96 17.03 -13.31
C ILE A 54 -13.42 16.58 -11.93
N LEU A 55 -14.15 15.47 -11.86
CA LEU A 55 -14.85 15.08 -10.63
C LEU A 55 -13.99 14.26 -9.66
N HIS A 56 -13.08 13.39 -10.16
CA HIS A 56 -12.29 12.53 -9.29
C HIS A 56 -11.46 13.32 -8.28
N PRO A 57 -10.68 14.36 -8.67
CA PRO A 57 -9.91 15.15 -7.70
C PRO A 57 -10.78 15.75 -6.59
N LEU A 58 -11.95 16.31 -6.95
CA LEU A 58 -12.86 16.94 -6.01
C LEU A 58 -13.52 15.94 -5.05
N ILE A 59 -13.84 14.74 -5.54
CA ILE A 59 -14.41 13.67 -4.72
C ILE A 59 -13.36 13.17 -3.73
N TRP A 60 -12.11 13.00 -4.19
CA TRP A 60 -11.01 12.52 -3.34
C TRP A 60 -10.64 13.55 -2.28
N GLU A 61 -10.49 14.82 -2.63
CA GLU A 61 -10.25 15.88 -1.66
C GLU A 61 -11.33 15.92 -0.58
N ARG A 62 -12.61 15.80 -0.98
CA ARG A 62 -13.73 15.80 -0.03
C ARG A 62 -13.74 14.56 0.86
N ARG A 63 -13.32 13.40 0.32
CA ARG A 63 -13.16 12.18 1.11
C ARG A 63 -12.04 12.34 2.13
N ASP A 64 -10.89 12.84 1.71
CA ASP A 64 -9.72 12.99 2.57
C ASP A 64 -10.02 13.94 3.75
N GLN A 65 -10.74 15.05 3.50
CA GLN A 65 -11.24 15.94 4.55
C GLN A 65 -12.21 15.22 5.51
N TRP A 66 -13.07 14.35 4.99
CA TRP A 66 -13.99 13.57 5.81
C TRP A 66 -13.26 12.51 6.64
N LEU A 67 -12.25 11.83 6.08
CA LEU A 67 -11.43 10.86 6.81
C LEU A 67 -10.65 11.53 7.93
N GLU A 68 -10.04 12.68 7.67
CA GLU A 68 -9.32 13.45 8.69
C GLU A 68 -10.25 13.83 9.87
N ALA A 69 -11.48 14.26 9.58
CA ALA A 69 -12.44 14.54 10.62
C ALA A 69 -12.79 13.30 11.47
N ARG A 70 -12.93 12.11 10.87
CA ARG A 70 -13.17 10.85 11.60
C ARG A 70 -11.96 10.46 12.45
N HIS A 71 -10.75 10.64 11.93
CA HIS A 71 -9.51 10.40 12.67
C HIS A 71 -9.42 11.29 13.92
N ILE A 72 -9.73 12.58 13.79
CA ILE A 72 -9.79 13.54 14.93
C ILE A 72 -10.85 13.15 15.96
N GLU A 73 -11.97 12.57 15.53
CA GLU A 73 -13.04 12.08 16.41
C GLU A 73 -12.67 10.74 17.09
N GLY A 74 -11.54 10.11 16.71
CA GLY A 74 -11.06 8.86 17.30
C GLY A 74 -11.83 7.62 16.82
N GLU A 75 -12.33 7.63 15.59
CA GLU A 75 -12.97 6.45 14.98
C GLU A 75 -11.94 5.42 14.55
N ASP A 76 -11.96 4.23 15.15
CA ASP A 76 -11.02 3.15 14.88
C ASP A 76 -11.30 2.40 13.57
N LEU A 77 -12.51 2.48 13.03
CA LEU A 77 -12.94 1.83 11.81
C LEU A 77 -13.83 2.74 10.97
N VAL A 78 -13.39 3.02 9.74
CA VAL A 78 -14.13 3.85 8.79
C VAL A 78 -14.35 3.10 7.48
N VAL A 79 -15.57 3.08 6.97
CA VAL A 79 -15.93 2.40 5.72
C VAL A 79 -16.24 3.41 4.63
N SER A 80 -15.56 3.29 3.49
CA SER A 80 -15.83 4.06 2.27
C SER A 80 -16.32 3.17 1.14
N GLU A 81 -17.50 3.46 0.58
CA GLU A 81 -18.00 2.78 -0.61
C GLU A 81 -17.50 3.48 -1.88
N ILE A 82 -16.71 2.76 -2.69
CA ILE A 82 -16.10 3.30 -3.92
C ILE A 82 -16.37 2.34 -5.09
N PRO A 83 -17.32 2.67 -5.96
CA PRO A 83 -17.70 1.79 -7.07
C PRO A 83 -16.60 1.53 -8.10
N LEU A 84 -15.65 2.46 -8.25
CA LEU A 84 -14.59 2.43 -9.27
C LEU A 84 -13.18 2.43 -8.64
N LEU A 85 -13.00 1.79 -7.48
CA LEU A 85 -11.73 1.75 -6.76
C LEU A 85 -10.59 1.22 -7.64
N PHE A 86 -10.79 0.05 -8.20
CA PHE A 86 -9.78 -0.63 -9.03
C PHE A 86 -9.55 0.06 -10.38
N GLU A 87 -10.58 0.67 -10.95
CA GLU A 87 -10.50 1.43 -12.19
C GLU A 87 -9.68 2.72 -12.02
N THR A 88 -9.63 3.26 -10.82
CA THR A 88 -8.86 4.48 -10.49
C THR A 88 -7.47 4.20 -9.93
N GLY A 89 -7.13 2.92 -9.69
CA GLY A 89 -5.81 2.49 -9.18
C GLY A 89 -5.48 3.05 -7.81
N ARG A 90 -6.48 3.14 -6.93
CA ARG A 90 -6.32 3.69 -5.57
C ARG A 90 -6.51 2.65 -4.47
N GLU A 91 -6.21 1.40 -4.78
CA GLU A 91 -6.28 0.30 -3.82
C GLU A 91 -5.40 0.55 -2.60
N ASP A 92 -4.24 1.17 -2.80
CA ASP A 92 -3.27 1.44 -1.73
C ASP A 92 -3.70 2.53 -0.72
N ASP A 93 -4.80 3.24 -0.99
CA ASP A 93 -5.36 4.22 -0.04
C ASP A 93 -6.16 3.56 1.10
N PHE A 94 -6.27 2.24 1.13
CA PHE A 94 -7.13 1.48 2.05
C PHE A 94 -6.37 0.36 2.74
N ASP A 95 -6.58 0.21 4.04
CA ASP A 95 -5.99 -0.87 4.85
C ASP A 95 -6.65 -2.21 4.56
N VAL A 96 -7.92 -2.19 4.16
CA VAL A 96 -8.72 -3.38 3.82
C VAL A 96 -9.66 -3.08 2.67
N ILE A 97 -9.69 -3.95 1.69
CA ILE A 97 -10.60 -3.88 0.55
C ILE A 97 -11.61 -5.04 0.63
N VAL A 98 -12.88 -4.66 0.72
CA VAL A 98 -14.01 -5.60 0.68
C VAL A 98 -14.70 -5.49 -0.67
N PHE A 99 -14.67 -6.56 -1.45
CA PHE A 99 -15.41 -6.63 -2.71
C PHE A 99 -16.76 -7.30 -2.50
N VAL A 100 -17.85 -6.57 -2.76
CA VAL A 100 -19.20 -7.13 -2.75
C VAL A 100 -19.51 -7.65 -4.17
N ASP A 101 -19.53 -8.96 -4.32
CA ASP A 101 -19.76 -9.61 -5.62
C ASP A 101 -21.19 -10.13 -5.77
N ALA A 102 -21.72 -9.98 -6.96
CA ALA A 102 -22.96 -10.61 -7.38
C ALA A 102 -22.81 -11.15 -8.81
N GLY A 103 -23.41 -12.28 -9.12
CA GLY A 103 -23.42 -12.86 -10.43
C GLY A 103 -23.88 -11.87 -11.51
N GLU A 104 -23.37 -11.99 -12.73
CA GLU A 104 -23.68 -11.05 -13.81
C GLU A 104 -25.19 -10.97 -14.11
N SER A 105 -25.87 -12.11 -14.11
CA SER A 105 -27.32 -12.18 -14.27
C SER A 105 -28.07 -11.41 -13.19
N GLU A 106 -27.66 -11.56 -11.94
CA GLU A 106 -28.21 -10.85 -10.78
C GLU A 106 -28.03 -9.35 -10.91
N ARG A 107 -26.82 -8.91 -11.28
CA ARG A 107 -26.51 -7.49 -11.50
C ARG A 107 -27.36 -6.89 -12.63
N ILE A 108 -27.54 -7.62 -13.74
CA ILE A 108 -28.40 -7.19 -14.85
C ILE A 108 -29.83 -7.02 -14.37
N GLN A 109 -30.38 -8.02 -13.66
CA GLN A 109 -31.75 -7.95 -13.16
C GLN A 109 -31.95 -6.77 -12.22
N ARG A 110 -31.04 -6.55 -11.27
CA ARG A 110 -31.10 -5.41 -10.34
C ARG A 110 -31.02 -4.07 -11.06
N LEU A 111 -30.18 -3.94 -12.08
CA LEU A 111 -30.09 -2.71 -12.89
C LEU A 111 -31.38 -2.42 -13.65
N ILE A 112 -32.02 -3.45 -14.24
CA ILE A 112 -33.31 -3.31 -14.91
C ILE A 112 -34.40 -2.86 -13.94
N GLN A 113 -34.46 -3.50 -12.74
CA GLN A 113 -35.49 -3.22 -11.75
C GLN A 113 -35.34 -1.86 -11.07
N THR A 114 -34.08 -1.46 -10.77
CA THR A 114 -33.81 -0.26 -9.94
C THR A 114 -33.53 1.00 -10.75
N ARG A 115 -33.13 0.88 -12.01
CA ARG A 115 -32.74 2.01 -12.87
C ARG A 115 -33.52 2.08 -14.17
N GLU A 116 -34.52 1.22 -14.34
CA GLU A 116 -35.40 1.18 -15.52
C GLU A 116 -34.62 1.04 -16.84
N LEU A 117 -33.44 0.41 -16.79
CA LEU A 117 -32.57 0.19 -17.95
C LEU A 117 -33.06 -1.00 -18.76
N ASN A 118 -32.86 -0.97 -20.07
CA ASN A 118 -33.00 -2.18 -20.88
C ASN A 118 -31.77 -3.09 -20.72
N ILE A 119 -31.88 -4.36 -21.16
CA ILE A 119 -30.84 -5.37 -20.98
C ILE A 119 -29.51 -4.99 -21.65
N GLU A 120 -29.55 -4.32 -22.79
CA GLU A 120 -28.37 -3.88 -23.54
C GLU A 120 -27.61 -2.75 -22.81
N GLU A 121 -28.34 -1.82 -22.21
CA GLU A 121 -27.79 -0.75 -21.40
C GLU A 121 -27.18 -1.30 -20.11
N ALA A 122 -27.85 -2.25 -19.44
CA ALA A 122 -27.32 -2.92 -18.25
C ALA A 122 -26.02 -3.66 -18.55
N ARG A 123 -25.95 -4.42 -19.64
CA ARG A 123 -24.74 -5.12 -20.11
C ARG A 123 -23.59 -4.14 -20.41
N ARG A 124 -23.87 -3.03 -21.10
CA ARG A 124 -22.86 -1.99 -21.37
C ARG A 124 -22.30 -1.40 -20.09
N LEU A 125 -23.14 -1.08 -19.10
CA LEU A 125 -22.70 -0.55 -17.81
C LEU A 125 -21.81 -1.54 -17.04
N ILE A 126 -22.09 -2.83 -17.11
CA ILE A 126 -21.25 -3.87 -16.50
C ILE A 126 -19.95 -4.03 -17.28
N GLY A 127 -20.01 -4.00 -18.62
CA GLY A 127 -18.88 -4.26 -19.49
C GLY A 127 -17.78 -3.18 -19.47
N VAL A 128 -18.07 -1.96 -19.01
CA VAL A 128 -17.05 -0.89 -18.84
C VAL A 128 -16.25 -1.01 -17.55
N GLN A 129 -16.67 -1.87 -16.61
CA GLN A 129 -15.95 -2.11 -15.38
C GLN A 129 -14.90 -3.22 -15.55
N ILE A 130 -13.87 -3.18 -14.70
CA ILE A 130 -12.91 -4.28 -14.57
C ILE A 130 -13.67 -5.58 -14.23
N LYS A 131 -13.23 -6.70 -14.80
CA LYS A 131 -13.85 -8.03 -14.57
C LYS A 131 -13.88 -8.36 -13.07
N ALA A 132 -14.99 -8.96 -12.63
CA ALA A 132 -15.16 -9.36 -11.22
C ALA A 132 -14.02 -10.26 -10.72
N SER A 133 -13.54 -11.20 -11.55
CA SER A 133 -12.41 -12.08 -11.18
C SER A 133 -11.11 -11.33 -10.85
N VAL A 134 -10.85 -10.21 -11.53
CA VAL A 134 -9.69 -9.35 -11.23
C VAL A 134 -9.92 -8.58 -9.93
N LYS A 135 -11.13 -8.10 -9.68
CA LYS A 135 -11.47 -7.42 -8.42
C LYS A 135 -11.39 -8.39 -7.23
N GLN A 136 -11.87 -9.62 -7.39
CA GLN A 136 -11.77 -10.68 -6.39
C GLN A 136 -10.33 -11.01 -6.02
N SER A 137 -9.42 -11.10 -7.01
CA SER A 137 -8.01 -11.42 -6.74
C SER A 137 -7.23 -10.29 -6.05
N LYS A 138 -7.76 -9.07 -6.07
CA LYS A 138 -7.15 -7.88 -5.44
C LYS A 138 -7.81 -7.47 -4.12
N ALA A 139 -8.95 -8.06 -3.78
CA ALA A 139 -9.67 -7.75 -2.55
C ALA A 139 -9.21 -8.66 -1.40
N ASP A 140 -9.15 -8.12 -0.18
CA ASP A 140 -8.86 -8.89 1.03
C ASP A 140 -10.03 -9.77 1.44
N TYR A 141 -11.26 -9.32 1.20
CA TYR A 141 -12.50 -10.05 1.48
C TYR A 141 -13.46 -9.97 0.31
N VAL A 142 -14.21 -11.04 0.10
CA VAL A 142 -15.29 -11.08 -0.89
C VAL A 142 -16.60 -11.43 -0.21
N LEU A 143 -17.56 -10.47 -0.21
CA LEU A 143 -18.92 -10.70 0.25
C LEU A 143 -19.79 -11.11 -0.93
N GLN A 144 -20.34 -12.34 -0.89
CA GLN A 144 -21.25 -12.82 -1.92
C GLN A 144 -22.65 -12.23 -1.73
N ASN A 145 -23.16 -11.57 -2.76
CA ASN A 145 -24.48 -10.93 -2.77
C ASN A 145 -25.42 -11.59 -3.80
N ASN A 146 -25.43 -12.93 -3.83
CA ASN A 146 -26.27 -13.74 -4.73
C ASN A 146 -27.54 -14.27 -4.01
N GLY A 147 -27.60 -14.17 -2.69
CA GLY A 147 -28.68 -14.64 -1.85
C GLY A 147 -29.64 -13.53 -1.44
N THR A 148 -30.27 -13.71 -0.30
CA THR A 148 -31.17 -12.75 0.31
C THR A 148 -30.41 -11.57 0.95
N LEU A 149 -31.14 -10.49 1.27
CA LEU A 149 -30.58 -9.38 2.02
C LEU A 149 -30.16 -9.82 3.44
N GLU A 150 -30.85 -10.78 4.02
CA GLU A 150 -30.52 -11.35 5.34
C GLU A 150 -29.20 -12.09 5.32
N ASP A 151 -28.93 -12.89 4.26
CA ASP A 151 -27.65 -13.58 4.08
C ASP A 151 -26.49 -12.57 3.97
N LEU A 152 -26.67 -11.51 3.17
CA LEU A 152 -25.68 -10.46 3.01
C LEU A 152 -25.44 -9.70 4.32
N ASN A 153 -26.49 -9.37 5.06
CA ASN A 153 -26.38 -8.68 6.35
C ASN A 153 -25.65 -9.54 7.39
N SER A 154 -25.91 -10.85 7.41
CA SER A 154 -25.21 -11.78 8.30
C SER A 154 -23.72 -11.83 7.98
N ALA A 155 -23.36 -12.04 6.72
CA ALA A 155 -21.97 -12.05 6.28
C ALA A 155 -21.26 -10.72 6.55
N ALA A 156 -21.90 -9.60 6.29
CA ALA A 156 -21.36 -8.27 6.58
C ALA A 156 -21.17 -8.03 8.09
N SER A 157 -22.08 -8.54 8.91
CA SER A 157 -21.98 -8.40 10.38
C SER A 157 -20.85 -9.25 10.96
N GLU A 158 -20.61 -10.44 10.42
CA GLU A 158 -19.47 -11.28 10.81
C GLU A 158 -18.15 -10.61 10.42
N LEU A 159 -18.04 -10.13 9.19
CA LEU A 159 -16.87 -9.40 8.74
C LEU A 159 -16.62 -8.12 9.56
N LEU A 160 -17.66 -7.36 9.88
CA LEU A 160 -17.54 -6.16 10.71
C LEU A 160 -16.95 -6.48 12.08
N LYS A 161 -17.38 -7.55 12.74
CA LYS A 161 -16.83 -8.00 14.03
C LYS A 161 -15.35 -8.38 13.91
N GLU A 162 -14.97 -9.06 12.83
CA GLU A 162 -13.57 -9.39 12.57
C GLU A 162 -12.73 -8.12 12.39
N LEU A 163 -13.20 -7.17 11.58
CA LEU A 163 -12.48 -5.91 11.32
C LEU A 163 -12.37 -5.04 12.59
N GLN A 164 -13.42 -4.98 13.40
CA GLN A 164 -13.38 -4.29 14.69
C GLN A 164 -12.36 -4.93 15.64
N SER A 165 -12.35 -6.26 15.75
CA SER A 165 -11.35 -6.97 16.56
C SER A 165 -9.93 -6.71 16.07
N ARG A 166 -9.72 -6.56 14.76
CA ARG A 166 -8.41 -6.19 14.18
C ARG A 166 -8.01 -4.75 14.53
N ALA A 167 -8.96 -3.81 14.48
CA ALA A 167 -8.72 -2.43 14.86
C ALA A 167 -8.36 -2.33 16.35
N ASP A 168 -9.08 -3.06 17.22
CA ASP A 168 -8.83 -3.11 18.66
C ASP A 168 -7.42 -3.67 19.02
N MET A 169 -6.84 -4.53 18.18
CA MET A 169 -5.47 -5.03 18.39
C MET A 169 -4.39 -3.98 18.11
N GLY A 170 -4.75 -2.86 17.49
CA GLY A 170 -3.83 -1.82 17.09
C GLY A 170 -2.99 -2.19 15.86
N THR A 171 -2.04 -1.32 15.54
CA THR A 171 -1.10 -1.47 14.41
C THR A 171 0.32 -1.50 14.93
N LEU A 172 1.13 -2.46 14.51
CA LEU A 172 2.56 -2.48 14.73
C LEU A 172 3.24 -1.77 13.55
N CYS A 173 3.86 -0.63 13.85
CA CYS A 173 4.65 0.13 12.88
C CYS A 173 6.11 -0.32 12.96
N MET A 174 6.74 -0.58 11.82
CA MET A 174 8.12 -1.09 11.76
C MET A 174 8.93 -0.35 10.72
N ASP A 175 10.25 -0.25 10.94
CA ASP A 175 11.24 0.10 9.94
C ASP A 175 12.13 -1.12 9.69
N LEU A 176 12.18 -1.62 8.45
CA LEU A 176 12.87 -2.86 8.11
C LEU A 176 14.27 -2.66 7.52
N HIS A 177 14.74 -1.40 7.44
CA HIS A 177 16.05 -1.07 6.91
C HIS A 177 16.58 0.23 7.54
N LEU A 178 17.50 0.12 8.47
CA LEU A 178 18.20 1.26 9.10
C LEU A 178 19.58 0.84 9.60
N HIS A 179 20.43 1.85 9.86
CA HIS A 179 21.82 1.68 10.26
C HIS A 179 22.14 2.32 11.61
N THR A 180 23.14 1.76 12.26
CA THR A 180 23.69 2.24 13.55
C THR A 180 25.20 2.48 13.43
N ALA A 181 25.83 2.81 14.54
CA ALA A 181 27.29 2.92 14.63
C ALA A 181 28.02 1.57 14.40
N GLY A 182 27.31 0.47 14.19
CA GLY A 182 27.84 -0.79 13.63
C GLY A 182 28.27 -0.64 12.17
N SER A 183 27.61 0.21 11.39
CA SER A 183 27.98 0.54 10.02
C SER A 183 29.14 1.52 9.95
N PHE A 184 30.00 1.35 8.95
CA PHE A 184 31.16 2.22 8.71
C PHE A 184 30.79 3.67 8.35
N ASP A 185 29.57 3.93 7.92
CA ASP A 185 29.05 5.22 7.42
C ASP A 185 27.95 5.80 8.30
N CYS A 186 27.66 5.20 9.46
CA CYS A 186 26.70 5.70 10.43
C CYS A 186 27.37 5.91 11.80
N LEU A 187 27.02 7.01 12.49
CA LEU A 187 27.53 7.35 13.82
C LEU A 187 26.45 7.29 14.91
N SER A 188 25.24 6.87 14.57
CA SER A 188 24.11 6.84 15.49
C SER A 188 24.27 5.71 16.50
N ASP A 189 24.29 6.06 17.79
CA ASP A 189 24.34 5.08 18.87
C ASP A 189 23.12 4.15 18.81
N PRO A 190 23.28 2.80 18.88
CA PRO A 190 22.18 1.86 18.73
C PRO A 190 21.04 2.03 19.74
N ASP A 191 21.35 2.36 21.00
CA ASP A 191 20.32 2.59 22.02
C ASP A 191 19.56 3.90 21.73
N ALA A 192 20.26 4.96 21.29
CA ALA A 192 19.62 6.19 20.85
C ALA A 192 18.75 6.00 19.57
N VAL A 193 19.14 5.10 18.67
CA VAL A 193 18.33 4.71 17.50
C VAL A 193 17.02 4.07 17.96
N LEU A 194 17.08 3.10 18.88
CA LEU A 194 15.91 2.43 19.41
C LEU A 194 14.98 3.40 20.14
N ASP A 195 15.51 4.22 21.05
CA ASP A 195 14.74 5.21 21.80
C ASP A 195 14.02 6.19 20.85
N THR A 196 14.74 6.72 19.86
CA THR A 196 14.17 7.64 18.87
C THR A 196 13.11 6.97 18.01
N ALA A 197 13.31 5.70 17.63
CA ALA A 197 12.33 4.93 16.86
C ALA A 197 11.02 4.76 17.65
N LEU A 198 11.12 4.40 18.93
CA LEU A 198 9.95 4.26 19.82
C LEU A 198 9.24 5.60 20.04
N GLU A 199 9.98 6.70 20.25
CA GLU A 199 9.41 8.06 20.37
C GLU A 199 8.63 8.47 19.11
N ARG A 200 8.99 7.93 17.94
CA ARG A 200 8.32 8.19 16.66
C ARG A 200 7.23 7.19 16.31
N GLY A 201 6.86 6.33 17.26
CA GLY A 201 5.77 5.38 17.10
C GLY A 201 6.13 4.10 16.36
N LEU A 202 7.43 3.83 16.11
CA LEU A 202 7.86 2.53 15.60
C LEU A 202 7.91 1.54 16.76
N GLY A 203 7.11 0.49 16.71
CA GLY A 203 7.09 -0.57 17.74
C GLY A 203 8.09 -1.69 17.47
N ARG A 204 8.77 -1.68 16.31
CA ARG A 204 9.84 -2.64 15.96
C ARG A 204 10.75 -2.07 14.87
N ILE A 205 12.05 -2.37 14.96
CA ILE A 205 13.05 -1.97 13.97
C ILE A 205 13.91 -3.16 13.55
N ALA A 206 14.39 -3.16 12.31
CA ALA A 206 15.44 -4.07 11.86
C ALA A 206 16.76 -3.29 11.79
N ILE A 207 17.76 -3.68 12.60
CA ILE A 207 19.11 -3.16 12.48
C ILE A 207 19.80 -3.96 11.38
N THR A 208 20.23 -3.27 10.32
CA THR A 208 20.76 -3.89 9.09
C THR A 208 22.09 -3.25 8.69
N ASP A 209 23.02 -3.17 9.66
CA ASP A 209 24.33 -2.57 9.45
C ASP A 209 25.09 -3.21 8.30
N HIS A 210 25.90 -2.42 7.58
CA HIS A 210 26.63 -2.88 6.41
C HIS A 210 27.71 -3.91 6.75
N ASN A 211 27.49 -5.18 6.32
CA ASN A 211 28.44 -6.30 6.50
C ASN A 211 28.86 -6.48 7.97
N GLU A 212 27.96 -6.22 8.89
CA GLU A 212 28.15 -6.29 10.33
C GLU A 212 26.85 -6.80 10.97
N LEU A 213 26.95 -7.70 11.93
CA LEU A 213 25.78 -8.32 12.57
C LEU A 213 25.84 -8.26 14.11
N ASP A 214 27.02 -8.07 14.72
CA ASP A 214 27.19 -8.15 16.17
C ASP A 214 26.36 -7.12 16.92
N THR A 215 26.23 -5.91 16.39
CA THR A 215 25.36 -4.86 16.95
C THR A 215 23.90 -5.27 16.93
N ALA A 216 23.44 -5.77 15.81
CA ALA A 216 22.05 -6.21 15.64
C ALA A 216 21.71 -7.39 16.58
N LEU A 217 22.62 -8.37 16.73
CA LEU A 217 22.45 -9.51 17.64
C LEU A 217 22.42 -9.06 19.10
N ARG A 218 23.34 -8.19 19.51
CA ARG A 218 23.40 -7.65 20.88
C ARG A 218 22.13 -6.87 21.22
N MET A 219 21.64 -6.06 20.31
CA MET A 219 20.41 -5.29 20.50
C MET A 219 19.18 -6.20 20.52
N ALA A 220 19.13 -7.22 19.67
CA ALA A 220 18.01 -8.19 19.66
C ALA A 220 17.99 -9.07 20.94
N ASP A 221 19.14 -9.41 21.52
CA ASP A 221 19.21 -10.10 22.80
C ASP A 221 18.70 -9.21 23.96
N ALA A 222 19.05 -7.93 23.93
CA ALA A 222 18.60 -6.96 24.94
C ALA A 222 17.11 -6.58 24.78
N TYR A 223 16.60 -6.53 23.55
CA TYR A 223 15.25 -6.07 23.21
C TYR A 223 14.56 -7.03 22.23
N PRO A 224 14.27 -8.28 22.64
CA PRO A 224 13.85 -9.35 21.74
C PRO A 224 12.50 -9.13 21.03
N ASP A 225 11.63 -8.29 21.57
CA ASP A 225 10.33 -7.96 20.94
C ASP A 225 10.42 -6.73 20.03
N LEU A 226 11.47 -5.91 20.15
CA LEU A 226 11.59 -4.61 19.49
C LEU A 226 12.61 -4.60 18.35
N VAL A 227 13.62 -5.47 18.39
CA VAL A 227 14.71 -5.48 17.41
C VAL A 227 14.70 -6.78 16.60
N ILE A 228 14.76 -6.63 15.30
CA ILE A 228 15.01 -7.72 14.35
C ILE A 228 16.49 -7.69 14.00
N PRO A 229 17.27 -8.77 14.29
CA PRO A 229 18.66 -8.82 13.89
C PRO A 229 18.76 -9.03 12.38
N GLY A 230 19.52 -8.15 11.72
CA GLY A 230 19.71 -8.20 10.28
C GLY A 230 21.06 -7.66 9.86
N GLU A 231 21.37 -7.83 8.61
CA GLU A 231 22.61 -7.38 7.98
C GLU A 231 22.32 -6.94 6.54
N GLU A 232 22.84 -5.77 6.11
CA GLU A 232 22.90 -5.42 4.68
C GLU A 232 24.22 -5.88 4.08
N ILE A 233 24.16 -6.99 3.33
CA ILE A 233 25.32 -7.70 2.79
C ILE A 233 25.67 -7.15 1.43
N LYS A 234 26.92 -6.65 1.25
CA LYS A 234 27.46 -6.30 -0.06
C LYS A 234 27.96 -7.54 -0.76
N THR A 235 27.26 -8.00 -1.81
CA THR A 235 27.57 -9.22 -2.53
C THR A 235 28.76 -9.06 -3.48
N ALA A 236 29.24 -10.17 -4.04
CA ALA A 236 30.32 -10.18 -5.04
C ALA A 236 29.97 -9.38 -6.30
N GLU A 237 28.71 -9.35 -6.69
CA GLU A 237 28.19 -8.58 -7.81
C GLU A 237 28.02 -7.09 -7.49
N SER A 238 28.35 -6.68 -6.27
CA SER A 238 28.20 -5.32 -5.76
C SER A 238 26.74 -4.84 -5.66
N VAL A 239 25.79 -5.77 -5.59
CA VAL A 239 24.42 -5.52 -5.16
C VAL A 239 24.30 -5.72 -3.66
N ASP A 240 23.34 -5.04 -3.04
CA ASP A 240 23.03 -5.22 -1.64
C ASP A 240 21.88 -6.23 -1.51
N VAL A 241 21.98 -7.09 -0.50
CA VAL A 241 20.92 -8.02 -0.07
C VAL A 241 20.83 -7.93 1.45
N ILE A 242 19.63 -7.72 1.99
CA ILE A 242 19.42 -7.76 3.42
C ILE A 242 18.97 -9.16 3.83
N GLY A 243 19.58 -9.66 4.91
CA GLY A 243 19.08 -10.79 5.67
C GLY A 243 18.43 -10.31 6.94
N LEU A 244 17.16 -10.64 7.18
CA LEU A 244 16.48 -10.41 8.45
C LEU A 244 16.42 -11.70 9.28
N TYR A 245 16.46 -11.59 10.62
CA TYR A 245 16.49 -12.71 11.56
C TYR A 245 17.71 -13.60 11.39
N LEU A 246 18.87 -12.99 11.19
CA LEU A 246 20.14 -13.70 11.13
C LEU A 246 20.64 -14.05 12.53
N SER A 247 21.35 -15.18 12.62
CA SER A 247 22.08 -15.64 13.81
C SER A 247 23.60 -15.69 13.59
N GLU A 248 24.04 -15.67 12.34
CA GLU A 248 25.46 -15.71 11.95
C GLU A 248 25.73 -14.75 10.79
N LEU A 249 26.86 -14.06 10.86
CA LEU A 249 27.32 -13.12 9.85
C LEU A 249 27.49 -13.80 8.49
N ILE A 250 27.03 -13.15 7.42
CA ILE A 250 27.29 -13.55 6.04
C ILE A 250 28.42 -12.68 5.46
N PRO A 251 29.58 -13.23 5.14
CA PRO A 251 30.73 -12.42 4.75
C PRO A 251 30.48 -11.55 3.51
N LYS A 252 30.94 -10.29 3.57
CA LYS A 252 30.99 -9.41 2.39
C LYS A 252 31.67 -10.08 1.22
N GLY A 253 31.10 -9.91 0.01
CA GLY A 253 31.63 -10.51 -1.22
C GLY A 253 31.15 -11.94 -1.45
N THR A 254 30.24 -12.47 -0.63
CA THR A 254 29.50 -13.70 -0.96
C THR A 254 28.65 -13.46 -2.20
N PRO A 255 28.61 -14.38 -3.19
CA PRO A 255 27.73 -14.24 -4.35
C PRO A 255 26.27 -14.06 -3.96
N ALA A 256 25.51 -13.24 -4.68
CA ALA A 256 24.13 -12.88 -4.31
C ALA A 256 23.21 -14.10 -4.13
N MET A 257 23.32 -15.09 -5.01
CA MET A 257 22.55 -16.34 -4.90
C MET A 257 22.89 -17.11 -3.62
N GLU A 258 24.19 -17.27 -3.33
CA GLU A 258 24.67 -17.92 -2.12
C GLU A 258 24.30 -17.12 -0.86
N THR A 259 24.33 -15.79 -0.93
CA THR A 259 23.86 -14.93 0.17
C THR A 259 22.39 -15.24 0.52
N ILE A 260 21.51 -15.31 -0.49
CA ILE A 260 20.09 -15.64 -0.29
C ILE A 260 19.91 -17.05 0.30
N GLU A 261 20.71 -18.04 -0.17
CA GLU A 261 20.67 -19.39 0.36
C GLU A 261 21.10 -19.45 1.82
N ARG A 262 22.21 -18.78 2.19
CA ARG A 262 22.69 -18.70 3.58
C ARG A 262 21.70 -17.99 4.52
N ILE A 263 21.00 -16.96 4.05
CA ILE A 263 19.92 -16.32 4.83
C ILE A 263 18.82 -17.35 5.13
N ARG A 264 18.42 -18.13 4.14
CA ARG A 264 17.37 -19.15 4.30
C ARG A 264 17.80 -20.31 5.18
N GLU A 265 19.05 -20.76 5.09
CA GLU A 265 19.62 -21.80 5.95
C GLU A 265 19.57 -21.42 7.41
N GLN A 266 19.68 -20.13 7.74
CA GLN A 266 19.49 -19.59 9.09
C GLN A 266 18.01 -19.41 9.49
N GLY A 267 17.05 -19.72 8.59
CA GLY A 267 15.62 -19.44 8.80
C GLY A 267 15.23 -17.98 8.60
N GLY A 268 16.17 -17.15 8.18
CA GLY A 268 16.00 -15.73 7.94
C GLY A 268 15.17 -15.39 6.72
N ILE A 269 14.91 -14.11 6.50
CA ILE A 269 14.13 -13.56 5.38
C ILE A 269 15.07 -12.84 4.42
N PRO A 270 15.26 -13.34 3.18
CA PRO A 270 15.92 -12.58 2.12
C PRO A 270 15.07 -11.37 1.72
N TYR A 271 15.67 -10.20 1.77
CA TYR A 271 15.03 -8.91 1.49
C TYR A 271 15.88 -8.16 0.45
N LEU A 272 15.26 -7.69 -0.62
CA LEU A 272 15.91 -6.94 -1.70
C LEU A 272 15.78 -5.44 -1.43
N PRO A 273 16.83 -4.75 -0.93
CA PRO A 273 16.78 -3.33 -0.61
C PRO A 273 16.89 -2.49 -1.88
N HIS A 274 16.27 -1.31 -1.88
CA HIS A 274 16.38 -0.24 -2.89
C HIS A 274 16.75 -0.70 -4.32
N PRO A 275 15.97 -1.61 -4.96
CA PRO A 275 16.35 -2.35 -6.18
C PRO A 275 16.67 -1.47 -7.40
N TYR A 276 16.33 -0.18 -7.36
CA TYR A 276 16.58 0.79 -8.43
C TYR A 276 17.39 2.02 -7.98
N ALA A 277 18.17 1.92 -6.89
CA ALA A 277 19.00 3.03 -6.41
C ALA A 277 20.02 3.47 -7.47
N ALA A 278 19.98 4.73 -7.90
CA ALA A 278 20.90 5.26 -8.87
C ALA A 278 22.32 5.38 -8.27
N GLY A 279 23.33 5.00 -9.04
CA GLY A 279 24.76 5.12 -8.65
C GLY A 279 25.32 4.00 -7.80
N LYS A 280 24.51 3.09 -7.27
CA LYS A 280 25.00 1.82 -6.68
C LYS A 280 25.24 0.82 -7.81
N LYS A 281 26.46 0.26 -7.88
CA LYS A 281 26.76 -0.82 -8.85
C LYS A 281 25.82 -2.00 -8.54
N GLY A 282 25.08 -2.47 -9.53
CA GLY A 282 24.12 -3.57 -9.38
C GLY A 282 22.66 -3.14 -9.35
N ALA A 283 22.36 -1.85 -9.21
CA ALA A 283 21.00 -1.31 -9.33
C ALA A 283 20.57 -1.05 -10.79
N ASP A 284 21.19 -1.73 -11.76
CA ASP A 284 20.58 -1.81 -13.08
C ASP A 284 19.42 -2.81 -12.99
N GLY A 285 18.32 -2.51 -13.66
CA GLY A 285 17.09 -3.30 -13.57
C GLY A 285 17.23 -4.80 -13.81
N ARG A 286 18.38 -5.27 -14.33
CA ARG A 286 18.68 -6.69 -14.57
C ARG A 286 18.87 -7.48 -13.27
N PHE A 287 19.64 -6.94 -12.32
CA PHE A 287 19.81 -7.60 -11.01
C PHE A 287 18.52 -7.58 -10.21
N ALA A 288 17.77 -6.47 -10.26
CA ALA A 288 16.46 -6.39 -9.63
C ALA A 288 15.50 -7.48 -10.14
N GLU A 289 15.37 -7.63 -11.46
CA GLU A 289 14.53 -8.67 -12.09
C GLU A 289 15.02 -10.10 -11.80
N MET A 290 16.33 -10.30 -11.66
CA MET A 290 16.92 -11.61 -11.36
C MET A 290 16.72 -11.99 -9.88
N LEU A 291 16.86 -11.04 -8.94
CA LEU A 291 16.86 -11.34 -7.52
C LEU A 291 15.46 -11.25 -6.89
N ALA A 292 14.55 -10.42 -7.41
CA ALA A 292 13.21 -10.28 -6.86
C ALA A 292 12.44 -11.60 -6.68
N PRO A 293 12.44 -12.54 -7.65
CA PRO A 293 11.77 -13.84 -7.48
C PRO A 293 12.46 -14.75 -6.46
N LEU A 294 13.69 -14.42 -6.04
CA LEU A 294 14.47 -15.19 -5.08
C LEU A 294 14.42 -14.60 -3.67
N CYS A 295 14.00 -13.34 -3.52
CA CYS A 295 13.82 -12.71 -2.24
C CYS A 295 12.35 -12.81 -1.79
N ASP A 296 12.14 -13.02 -0.50
CA ASP A 296 10.79 -13.09 0.06
C ASP A 296 10.14 -11.70 0.07
N VAL A 297 10.96 -10.67 0.29
CA VAL A 297 10.51 -9.27 0.41
C VAL A 297 11.27 -8.39 -0.59
N VAL A 298 10.58 -7.44 -1.21
CA VAL A 298 11.16 -6.35 -2.00
C VAL A 298 10.86 -5.03 -1.32
N GLU A 299 11.88 -4.18 -1.18
CA GLU A 299 11.74 -2.83 -0.64
C GLU A 299 11.06 -1.93 -1.67
N ILE A 300 9.75 -1.71 -1.48
CA ILE A 300 8.96 -0.87 -2.38
C ILE A 300 9.07 0.62 -2.08
N PHE A 301 9.52 0.97 -0.87
CA PHE A 301 9.77 2.34 -0.46
C PHE A 301 11.04 2.43 0.39
N ASN A 302 12.02 3.20 -0.09
CA ASN A 302 13.21 3.58 0.64
C ASN A 302 13.26 5.12 0.70
N ALA A 303 13.36 5.70 1.91
CA ALA A 303 13.28 7.14 2.08
C ALA A 303 14.47 7.92 1.52
N ARG A 304 15.64 7.29 1.37
CA ARG A 304 16.84 7.92 0.79
C ARG A 304 16.83 7.99 -0.73
N LEU A 305 15.86 7.36 -1.39
CA LEU A 305 15.68 7.46 -2.83
C LEU A 305 14.97 8.77 -3.19
N HIS A 306 15.73 9.72 -3.72
CA HIS A 306 15.22 11.07 -4.06
C HIS A 306 14.35 11.13 -5.31
N GLN A 307 14.37 10.09 -6.15
CA GLN A 307 13.56 10.04 -7.36
C GLN A 307 12.33 9.16 -7.11
N PRO A 308 11.11 9.73 -7.04
CA PRO A 308 9.88 8.95 -6.81
C PRO A 308 9.66 7.79 -7.79
N LYS A 309 10.28 7.91 -8.99
CA LYS A 309 10.24 6.85 -10.00
C LYS A 309 10.90 5.55 -9.50
N GLN A 310 11.93 5.62 -8.65
CA GLN A 310 12.67 4.44 -8.18
C GLN A 310 11.79 3.58 -7.26
N ASN A 311 11.12 4.20 -6.28
CA ASN A 311 10.17 3.52 -5.40
C ASN A 311 8.98 2.95 -6.20
N ARG A 312 8.46 3.69 -7.19
CA ARG A 312 7.39 3.20 -8.06
C ARG A 312 7.82 1.94 -8.84
N LEU A 313 9.02 1.93 -9.43
CA LEU A 313 9.54 0.77 -10.15
C LEU A 313 9.76 -0.43 -9.21
N ALA A 314 10.20 -0.20 -7.97
CA ALA A 314 10.34 -1.24 -6.96
C ALA A 314 9.00 -1.87 -6.59
N LYS A 315 7.95 -1.07 -6.45
CA LYS A 315 6.58 -1.56 -6.23
C LYS A 315 6.09 -2.40 -7.42
N GLU A 316 6.26 -1.88 -8.65
CA GLU A 316 5.89 -2.63 -9.86
C GLU A 316 6.67 -3.97 -9.96
N LEU A 317 7.92 -4.00 -9.52
CA LEU A 317 8.74 -5.22 -9.45
C LEU A 317 8.14 -6.22 -8.46
N ALA A 318 7.85 -5.80 -7.24
CA ALA A 318 7.23 -6.65 -6.22
C ALA A 318 5.90 -7.24 -6.72
N ASP A 319 5.06 -6.43 -7.35
CA ASP A 319 3.76 -6.84 -7.88
C ASP A 319 3.89 -7.88 -9.01
N ARG A 320 4.87 -7.71 -9.91
CA ARG A 320 5.11 -8.67 -11.01
C ARG A 320 5.55 -10.05 -10.51
N HIS A 321 6.35 -10.08 -9.45
CA HIS A 321 6.90 -11.32 -8.91
C HIS A 321 6.09 -11.91 -7.75
N GLY A 322 5.06 -11.19 -7.27
CA GLY A 322 4.28 -11.60 -6.10
C GLY A 322 5.08 -11.61 -4.80
N SER A 323 6.14 -10.77 -4.72
CA SER A 323 6.98 -10.64 -3.54
C SER A 323 6.24 -9.87 -2.44
N LEU A 324 6.52 -10.17 -1.17
CA LEU A 324 6.04 -9.37 -0.04
C LEU A 324 6.62 -7.94 -0.14
N ARG A 325 5.84 -6.96 0.31
CA ARG A 325 6.22 -5.56 0.25
C ARG A 325 6.90 -5.14 1.55
N GLY A 326 8.12 -4.64 1.46
CA GLY A 326 8.86 -4.06 2.57
C GLY A 326 9.12 -2.57 2.37
N GLY A 327 9.61 -1.91 3.41
CA GLY A 327 10.02 -0.53 3.37
C GLY A 327 11.04 -0.22 4.45
N GLY A 328 11.91 0.74 4.19
CA GLY A 328 12.94 1.16 5.11
C GLY A 328 13.30 2.63 4.99
N SER A 329 13.64 3.24 6.11
CA SER A 329 14.16 4.60 6.11
C SER A 329 15.57 4.67 5.51
N ASP A 330 16.31 3.57 5.59
CA ASP A 330 17.75 3.53 5.29
C ASP A 330 18.49 4.63 6.10
N ALA A 331 18.00 4.84 7.34
CA ALA A 331 18.43 5.93 8.20
C ALA A 331 19.88 5.75 8.63
N HIS A 332 20.70 6.79 8.45
CA HIS A 332 22.07 6.90 8.96
C HIS A 332 22.20 7.99 10.03
N THR A 333 21.09 8.67 10.31
CA THR A 333 20.98 9.67 11.36
C THR A 333 19.67 9.52 12.12
N LEU A 334 19.63 9.93 13.39
CA LEU A 334 18.40 9.91 14.19
C LEU A 334 17.25 10.73 13.55
N ARG A 335 17.56 11.70 12.68
CA ARG A 335 16.54 12.54 12.02
C ARG A 335 15.76 11.80 10.94
N GLU A 336 16.35 10.79 10.34
CA GLU A 336 15.75 10.02 9.24
C GLU A 336 14.80 8.92 9.74
N LEU A 337 14.93 8.50 11.01
CA LEU A 337 14.07 7.50 11.62
C LEU A 337 12.60 7.92 11.56
N GLY A 338 11.70 6.97 11.35
CA GLY A 338 10.26 7.20 11.25
C GLY A 338 9.81 7.87 9.94
N SER A 339 10.73 8.09 8.97
CA SER A 339 10.37 8.53 7.63
C SER A 339 9.65 7.44 6.80
N VAL A 340 9.77 6.19 7.24
CA VAL A 340 9.05 5.03 6.68
C VAL A 340 8.40 4.25 7.81
N SER A 341 7.21 3.72 7.54
CA SER A 341 6.51 2.79 8.41
C SER A 341 5.96 1.62 7.59
N VAL A 342 6.30 0.41 8.00
CA VAL A 342 5.66 -0.82 7.56
C VAL A 342 4.63 -1.18 8.61
N GLU A 343 3.37 -0.97 8.27
CA GLU A 343 2.22 -1.14 9.16
C GLU A 343 1.67 -2.56 9.02
N VAL A 344 1.66 -3.31 10.10
CA VAL A 344 1.16 -4.70 10.13
C VAL A 344 0.35 -4.94 11.40
N GLN A 345 -0.38 -6.04 11.43
CA GLN A 345 -0.97 -6.49 12.69
C GLN A 345 0.12 -6.92 13.69
N PRO A 346 -0.05 -6.65 14.99
CA PRO A 346 0.85 -7.16 16.02
C PRO A 346 1.04 -8.68 15.90
N HIS A 347 2.29 -9.11 15.96
CA HIS A 347 2.69 -10.51 15.82
C HIS A 347 3.96 -10.79 16.61
N PRO A 348 4.26 -12.06 16.99
CA PRO A 348 5.53 -12.42 17.60
C PRO A 348 6.73 -12.01 16.73
N ASN A 349 7.84 -11.59 17.35
CA ASN A 349 9.06 -11.21 16.63
C ASN A 349 9.80 -12.45 16.11
N GLN A 350 9.31 -13.02 15.03
CA GLN A 350 9.81 -14.24 14.38
C GLN A 350 9.64 -14.15 12.87
N ALA A 351 10.57 -14.72 12.12
CA ALA A 351 10.58 -14.68 10.66
C ALA A 351 9.28 -15.19 10.01
N SER A 352 8.75 -16.31 10.49
CA SER A 352 7.50 -16.89 9.97
C SER A 352 6.30 -15.97 10.21
N SER A 353 6.22 -15.35 11.39
CA SER A 353 5.15 -14.42 11.75
C SER A 353 5.22 -13.13 10.94
N LEU A 354 6.44 -12.58 10.72
CA LEU A 354 6.64 -11.40 9.88
C LEU A 354 6.22 -11.65 8.43
N ARG A 355 6.57 -12.82 7.84
CA ARG A 355 6.12 -13.14 6.46
C ARG A 355 4.59 -13.12 6.34
N LEU A 356 3.89 -13.70 7.31
CA LEU A 356 2.41 -13.70 7.32
C LEU A 356 1.84 -12.29 7.51
N ALA A 357 2.46 -11.48 8.36
CA ALA A 357 2.03 -10.13 8.63
C ALA A 357 2.24 -9.21 7.41
N LEU A 358 3.40 -9.31 6.73
CA LEU A 358 3.72 -8.54 5.52
C LEU A 358 2.79 -8.84 4.34
N ALA A 359 2.22 -10.03 4.26
CA ALA A 359 1.25 -10.38 3.21
C ALA A 359 0.00 -9.48 3.21
N LYS A 360 -0.29 -8.85 4.35
CA LYS A 360 -1.40 -7.90 4.55
C LYS A 360 -0.90 -6.54 5.07
N GLY A 361 0.40 -6.32 5.03
CA GLY A 361 1.03 -5.11 5.51
C GLY A 361 0.91 -3.95 4.53
N ARG A 362 0.99 -2.74 5.06
CA ARG A 362 1.01 -1.50 4.30
C ARG A 362 2.35 -0.80 4.50
N VAL A 363 2.90 -0.25 3.44
CA VAL A 363 4.12 0.56 3.50
C VAL A 363 3.75 2.02 3.25
N THR A 364 4.08 2.88 4.21
CA THR A 364 3.91 4.34 4.11
C THR A 364 5.26 5.02 4.31
N GLY A 365 5.45 6.18 3.72
CA GLY A 365 6.71 6.89 3.89
C GLY A 365 6.79 8.24 3.22
N THR A 366 7.76 9.03 3.68
CA THR A 366 8.13 10.33 3.11
C THR A 366 9.63 10.30 2.79
N ALA A 367 10.00 10.74 1.59
CA ALA A 367 11.40 10.79 1.20
C ALA A 367 12.20 11.77 2.11
N SER A 368 13.40 11.36 2.50
CA SER A 368 14.32 12.18 3.28
C SER A 368 14.74 13.44 2.51
N SER A 369 15.01 14.52 3.24
CA SER A 369 15.45 15.79 2.65
C SER A 369 16.90 15.68 2.19
N HIS A 370 17.25 16.30 1.04
CA HIS A 370 18.63 16.40 0.54
C HIS A 370 19.62 17.08 1.50
N ILE A 371 19.14 17.70 2.56
CA ILE A 371 19.98 18.43 3.55
C ILE A 371 20.56 17.47 4.61
N VAL A 372 20.09 16.24 4.66
CA VAL A 372 20.48 15.25 5.68
C VAL A 372 21.62 14.33 5.22
N HIS A 373 22.03 14.45 3.96
CA HIS A 373 23.07 13.59 3.32
C HIS A 373 24.41 14.27 3.26
#